data_5a070ba8adb08f50bf0adb490690144d
#
_entry.id   5a070ba8adb08f50bf0adb490690144d
#
_cell.length_a   1.000
_cell.length_b   1.000
_cell.length_c   1.000
_cell.angle_alpha   90.00
_cell.angle_beta   90.00
_cell.angle_gamma   90.00
#
_symmetry.space_group_name_H-M   'P 1'
#
loop_
_entity.id
_entity.type
_entity.pdbx_description
1 polymer ?
#
loop_
_entity_poly.entity_id
_entity_poly.type
_entity_poly.pdbx_seq_one_letter_code
_entity_poly.pdbx_strand_id
1 'polypeptide(L)'
;MIRVLIADDEAPAREELSYMIGRLVDFQVIGVASSGSQAVFLIKELHPQVVFLDIQMPGLNGLEVSKALSSIDPKPFVVFVTAYNEYALNAFDVEAVDYLLKPVSDARLLKTARRLKELMQSKLAEKIETILIEHGKEAGIKRIPVEKNGRIKLLEPKEIVCFFANQGYIVARTQAGDFITNFTLNELEERINQNTFFRCHKSYIVNLDYIKEIIPWTYSSYKLIMYNNDEIPVSRQKSKELGTILGL
;
A
#
# COMPACT_ATOMS: atom_id res chain seq x y z
N MET A 1 -10.44 2.56 14.47
CA MET A 1 -10.66 4.00 14.19
C MET A 1 -9.30 4.65 13.99
N ILE A 2 -9.20 5.54 13.01
CA ILE A 2 -7.98 6.30 12.68
C ILE A 2 -7.86 7.45 13.68
N ARG A 3 -6.77 7.46 14.42
CA ARG A 3 -6.52 8.43 15.50
C ARG A 3 -5.91 9.70 14.93
N VAL A 4 -6.59 10.82 15.14
CA VAL A 4 -6.27 12.14 14.54
C VAL A 4 -5.90 13.15 15.61
N LEU A 5 -4.84 13.91 15.36
CA LEU A 5 -4.50 15.12 16.08
C LEU A 5 -4.70 16.33 15.16
N ILE A 6 -5.23 17.42 15.70
CA ILE A 6 -5.40 18.70 14.98
C ILE A 6 -4.51 19.73 15.66
N ALA A 7 -3.72 20.46 14.86
CA ALA A 7 -2.88 21.55 15.36
C ALA A 7 -3.13 22.82 14.54
N ASP A 8 -3.58 23.86 15.20
CA ASP A 8 -3.93 25.16 14.63
C ASP A 8 -3.98 26.18 15.78
N ASP A 9 -3.52 27.40 15.61
CA ASP A 9 -3.56 28.40 16.67
C ASP A 9 -4.93 29.06 16.83
N GLU A 10 -5.77 29.03 15.77
CA GLU A 10 -7.10 29.57 15.75
C GLU A 10 -8.14 28.59 16.35
N ALA A 11 -8.75 28.93 17.49
CA ALA A 11 -9.73 28.07 18.14
C ALA A 11 -10.93 27.72 17.22
N PRO A 12 -11.54 28.69 16.48
CA PRO A 12 -12.64 28.37 15.57
C PRO A 12 -12.26 27.34 14.49
N ALA A 13 -11.05 27.43 13.92
CA ALA A 13 -10.58 26.49 12.90
C ALA A 13 -10.40 25.06 13.48
N ARG A 14 -9.88 24.95 14.71
CA ARG A 14 -9.79 23.65 15.41
C ARG A 14 -11.16 23.04 15.67
N GLU A 15 -12.13 23.84 16.10
CA GLU A 15 -13.50 23.38 16.39
C GLU A 15 -14.21 22.91 15.13
N GLU A 16 -14.15 23.71 14.06
CA GLU A 16 -14.74 23.39 12.76
C GLU A 16 -14.16 22.07 12.21
N LEU A 17 -12.83 21.97 12.15
CA LEU A 17 -12.16 20.78 11.63
C LEU A 17 -12.44 19.55 12.50
N SER A 18 -12.48 19.70 13.83
CA SER A 18 -12.85 18.62 14.76
C SER A 18 -14.27 18.13 14.51
N TYR A 19 -15.21 19.03 14.29
CA TYR A 19 -16.59 18.71 13.96
C TYR A 19 -16.68 17.96 12.62
N MET A 20 -16.00 18.45 11.58
CA MET A 20 -15.98 17.83 10.26
C MET A 20 -15.37 16.41 10.29
N ILE A 21 -14.24 16.24 10.98
CA ILE A 21 -13.58 14.94 11.13
C ILE A 21 -14.44 13.99 11.97
N GLY A 22 -15.10 14.47 13.01
CA GLY A 22 -16.01 13.67 13.85
C GLY A 22 -17.20 13.06 13.09
N ARG A 23 -17.55 13.61 11.92
CA ARG A 23 -18.59 13.07 11.03
C ARG A 23 -18.06 11.97 10.07
N LEU A 24 -16.73 11.82 9.97
CA LEU A 24 -16.14 10.79 9.13
C LEU A 24 -16.19 9.43 9.84
N VAL A 25 -16.76 8.44 9.19
CA VAL A 25 -16.72 7.05 9.67
C VAL A 25 -15.25 6.60 9.73
N ASP A 26 -14.85 5.95 10.82
CA ASP A 26 -13.52 5.43 11.10
C ASP A 26 -12.45 6.44 11.53
N PHE A 27 -12.77 7.73 11.71
CA PHE A 27 -11.84 8.72 12.25
C PHE A 27 -12.23 9.14 13.66
N GLN A 28 -11.23 9.44 14.50
CA GLN A 28 -11.42 9.91 15.87
C GLN A 28 -10.38 10.99 16.19
N VAL A 29 -10.84 12.18 16.54
CA VAL A 29 -9.95 13.22 17.07
C VAL A 29 -9.60 12.85 18.50
N ILE A 30 -8.31 12.65 18.76
CA ILE A 30 -7.76 12.23 20.07
C ILE A 30 -7.05 13.36 20.79
N GLY A 31 -6.81 14.48 20.12
CA GLY A 31 -6.16 15.63 20.70
C GLY A 31 -6.20 16.84 19.79
N VAL A 32 -6.09 18.01 20.40
CA VAL A 32 -5.98 19.30 19.71
C VAL A 32 -4.82 20.10 20.31
N ALA A 33 -4.07 20.80 19.46
CA ALA A 33 -2.95 21.65 19.84
C ALA A 33 -3.19 23.08 19.32
N SER A 34 -2.82 24.07 20.12
CA SER A 34 -2.89 25.49 19.77
C SER A 34 -1.54 26.10 19.39
N SER A 35 -0.49 25.29 19.29
CA SER A 35 0.84 25.73 18.88
C SER A 35 1.67 24.53 18.37
N GLY A 36 2.72 24.82 17.61
CA GLY A 36 3.62 23.77 17.11
C GLY A 36 4.32 23.00 18.23
N SER A 37 4.76 23.66 19.30
CA SER A 37 5.40 22.98 20.45
C SER A 37 4.43 22.04 21.16
N GLN A 38 3.18 22.44 21.34
CA GLN A 38 2.15 21.59 21.91
C GLN A 38 1.81 20.42 20.97
N ALA A 39 1.78 20.67 19.66
CA ALA A 39 1.59 19.60 18.67
C ALA A 39 2.65 18.52 18.77
N VAL A 40 3.94 18.90 18.80
CA VAL A 40 5.05 17.93 18.94
C VAL A 40 4.94 17.13 20.24
N PHE A 41 4.60 17.79 21.35
CA PHE A 41 4.41 17.13 22.64
C PHE A 41 3.27 16.11 22.57
N LEU A 42 2.07 16.52 22.10
CA LEU A 42 0.90 15.64 22.03
C LEU A 42 1.08 14.49 21.02
N ILE A 43 1.81 14.70 19.93
CA ILE A 43 2.12 13.64 18.97
C ILE A 43 2.95 12.53 19.63
N LYS A 44 3.94 12.90 20.46
CA LYS A 44 4.77 11.95 21.21
C LYS A 44 3.98 11.20 22.27
N GLU A 45 3.04 11.86 22.95
CA GLU A 45 2.24 11.25 24.02
C GLU A 45 1.10 10.39 23.48
N LEU A 46 0.39 10.90 22.48
CA LEU A 46 -0.84 10.28 21.99
C LEU A 46 -0.62 9.34 20.82
N HIS A 47 0.53 9.37 20.16
CA HIS A 47 0.85 8.58 18.97
C HIS A 47 -0.30 8.56 17.93
N PRO A 48 -0.74 9.74 17.40
CA PRO A 48 -1.76 9.81 16.38
C PRO A 48 -1.29 9.15 15.08
N GLN A 49 -2.22 8.64 14.29
CA GLN A 49 -1.91 8.10 12.97
C GLN A 49 -1.92 9.19 11.89
N VAL A 50 -2.70 10.25 12.11
CA VAL A 50 -2.82 11.41 11.22
C VAL A 50 -2.72 12.68 12.03
N VAL A 51 -2.02 13.67 11.48
CA VAL A 51 -1.95 15.03 12.01
C VAL A 51 -2.46 15.99 10.94
N PHE A 52 -3.52 16.72 11.25
CA PHE A 52 -3.94 17.91 10.50
C PHE A 52 -3.23 19.11 11.11
N LEU A 53 -2.46 19.84 10.32
CA LEU A 53 -1.46 20.76 10.81
C LEU A 53 -1.52 22.08 10.07
N ASP A 54 -1.82 23.17 10.78
CA ASP A 54 -1.67 24.49 10.20
C ASP A 54 -0.17 24.81 10.01
N ILE A 55 0.11 25.51 8.93
CA ILE A 55 1.49 25.94 8.62
C ILE A 55 1.86 27.13 9.48
N GLN A 56 0.97 28.09 9.64
CA GLN A 56 1.25 29.30 10.41
C GLN A 56 0.76 29.16 11.85
N MET A 57 1.69 28.87 12.74
CA MET A 57 1.44 28.85 14.18
C MET A 57 2.56 29.60 14.91
N PRO A 58 2.27 30.21 16.06
CA PRO A 58 3.27 30.86 16.89
C PRO A 58 4.35 29.89 17.36
N GLY A 59 5.61 30.35 17.33
CA GLY A 59 6.78 29.57 17.74
C GLY A 59 7.19 28.61 16.62
N LEU A 60 7.01 27.31 16.79
CA LEU A 60 7.26 26.32 15.75
C LEU A 60 6.11 26.33 14.72
N ASN A 61 6.44 26.65 13.49
CA ASN A 61 5.49 26.57 12.39
C ASN A 61 5.22 25.11 11.96
N GLY A 62 4.15 24.88 11.16
CA GLY A 62 3.76 23.53 10.78
C GLY A 62 4.81 22.77 9.96
N LEU A 63 5.62 23.45 9.15
CA LEU A 63 6.70 22.80 8.40
C LEU A 63 7.82 22.35 9.33
N GLU A 64 8.15 23.14 10.35
CA GLU A 64 9.15 22.76 11.37
C GLU A 64 8.63 21.60 12.24
N VAL A 65 7.34 21.62 12.61
CA VAL A 65 6.69 20.49 13.27
C VAL A 65 6.81 19.24 12.40
N SER A 66 6.43 19.30 11.14
CA SER A 66 6.51 18.15 10.23
C SER A 66 7.92 17.58 10.08
N LYS A 67 8.95 18.45 10.03
CA LYS A 67 10.37 18.03 10.07
C LYS A 67 10.73 17.31 11.36
N ALA A 68 10.25 17.80 12.50
CA ALA A 68 10.50 17.16 13.80
C ALA A 68 9.86 15.76 13.89
N LEU A 69 8.83 15.47 13.11
CA LEU A 69 8.18 14.15 13.06
C LEU A 69 9.02 13.09 12.35
N SER A 70 10.07 13.46 11.62
CA SER A 70 10.94 12.51 10.91
C SER A 70 11.66 11.54 11.85
N SER A 71 11.80 11.89 13.14
CA SER A 71 12.43 11.06 14.18
C SER A 71 11.44 10.19 14.96
N ILE A 72 10.15 10.25 14.64
CA ILE A 72 9.09 9.49 15.34
C ILE A 72 8.76 8.23 14.55
N ASP A 73 8.76 7.09 15.23
CA ASP A 73 8.37 5.80 14.67
C ASP A 73 7.22 5.18 15.50
N PRO A 74 6.09 4.85 14.90
CA PRO A 74 5.73 5.11 13.51
C PRO A 74 5.43 6.59 13.23
N LYS A 75 5.97 7.11 12.11
CA LYS A 75 5.72 8.49 11.64
C LYS A 75 4.24 8.65 11.27
N PRO A 76 3.53 9.65 11.84
CA PRO A 76 2.15 9.93 11.47
C PRO A 76 2.07 10.50 10.05
N PHE A 77 0.94 10.29 9.39
CA PHE A 77 0.61 10.97 8.15
C PHE A 77 0.29 12.44 8.42
N VAL A 78 0.85 13.35 7.63
CA VAL A 78 0.64 14.79 7.76
C VAL A 78 -0.29 15.29 6.66
N VAL A 79 -1.29 16.07 7.04
CA VAL A 79 -2.16 16.85 6.16
C VAL A 79 -2.05 18.30 6.57
N PHE A 80 -1.56 19.16 5.68
CA PHE A 80 -1.54 20.60 5.97
C PHE A 80 -2.93 21.21 5.75
N VAL A 81 -3.31 22.13 6.67
CA VAL A 81 -4.58 22.89 6.60
C VAL A 81 -4.25 24.35 6.84
N THR A 82 -4.31 25.20 5.83
CA THR A 82 -3.84 26.58 5.93
C THR A 82 -4.63 27.54 5.05
N ALA A 83 -4.60 28.82 5.37
CA ALA A 83 -5.18 29.89 4.54
C ALA A 83 -4.32 30.28 3.33
N TYR A 84 -3.09 29.80 3.21
CA TYR A 84 -2.10 30.31 2.27
C TYR A 84 -1.80 29.35 1.13
N ASN A 85 -2.02 29.83 -0.10
CA ASN A 85 -1.72 29.08 -1.33
C ASN A 85 -0.22 28.93 -1.63
N GLU A 86 0.60 29.84 -1.14
CA GLU A 86 2.03 29.96 -1.52
C GLU A 86 2.88 28.80 -0.98
N TYR A 87 2.45 28.18 0.11
CA TYR A 87 3.17 27.06 0.73
C TYR A 87 2.91 25.72 0.07
N ALA A 88 1.95 25.63 -0.86
CA ALA A 88 1.69 24.41 -1.62
C ALA A 88 2.93 23.94 -2.42
N LEU A 89 3.79 24.88 -2.87
CA LEU A 89 5.04 24.58 -3.58
C LEU A 89 6.15 24.08 -2.64
N ASN A 90 6.20 24.56 -1.39
CA ASN A 90 7.20 24.14 -0.39
C ASN A 90 6.80 22.83 0.32
N ALA A 91 5.53 22.39 0.19
CA ALA A 91 5.06 21.12 0.74
C ALA A 91 5.60 19.89 -0.02
N PHE A 92 6.22 20.08 -1.19
CA PHE A 92 6.92 19.00 -1.91
C PHE A 92 8.20 18.52 -1.21
N ASP A 93 8.84 19.37 -0.40
CA ASP A 93 10.02 19.00 0.39
C ASP A 93 9.65 18.24 1.68
N VAL A 94 8.36 18.15 1.99
CA VAL A 94 7.84 17.49 3.20
C VAL A 94 6.84 16.44 2.71
N GLU A 95 7.05 15.18 3.06
CA GLU A 95 6.19 14.03 2.70
C GLU A 95 4.75 14.14 3.26
N ALA A 96 4.04 15.22 2.88
CA ALA A 96 2.65 15.41 3.27
C ALA A 96 1.71 14.60 2.37
N VAL A 97 0.68 14.01 2.97
CA VAL A 97 -0.35 13.27 2.23
C VAL A 97 -1.21 14.21 1.40
N ASP A 98 -1.56 15.35 1.94
CA ASP A 98 -2.44 16.31 1.28
C ASP A 98 -2.27 17.73 1.84
N TYR A 99 -2.86 18.68 1.12
CA TYR A 99 -2.87 20.10 1.44
C TYR A 99 -4.29 20.64 1.29
N LEU A 100 -4.85 21.14 2.38
CA LEU A 100 -6.20 21.68 2.44
C LEU A 100 -6.15 23.19 2.64
N LEU A 101 -6.86 23.93 1.81
CA LEU A 101 -7.05 25.38 1.97
C LEU A 101 -8.24 25.66 2.87
N LYS A 102 -8.07 26.59 3.81
CA LYS A 102 -9.18 27.16 4.60
C LYS A 102 -10.00 28.14 3.72
N PRO A 103 -11.33 28.10 3.78
CA PRO A 103 -12.16 27.16 4.55
C PRO A 103 -12.20 25.76 3.91
N VAL A 104 -12.09 24.74 4.73
CA VAL A 104 -12.07 23.35 4.27
C VAL A 104 -13.48 22.92 3.86
N SER A 105 -13.66 22.45 2.63
CA SER A 105 -14.94 21.90 2.19
C SER A 105 -15.09 20.41 2.54
N ASP A 106 -16.32 19.96 2.82
CA ASP A 106 -16.63 18.55 3.08
C ASP A 106 -16.12 17.65 1.94
N ALA A 107 -16.30 18.04 0.68
CA ALA A 107 -15.86 17.27 -0.48
C ALA A 107 -14.34 17.10 -0.50
N ARG A 108 -13.58 18.13 -0.13
CA ARG A 108 -12.13 18.11 -0.10
C ARG A 108 -11.62 17.24 1.04
N LEU A 109 -12.21 17.36 2.23
CA LEU A 109 -11.89 16.53 3.39
C LEU A 109 -12.19 15.03 3.12
N LEU A 110 -13.32 14.72 2.49
CA LEU A 110 -13.67 13.35 2.11
C LEU A 110 -12.66 12.74 1.14
N LYS A 111 -12.15 13.51 0.17
CA LYS A 111 -11.10 13.05 -0.74
C LYS A 111 -9.80 12.75 0.01
N THR A 112 -9.39 13.62 0.93
CA THR A 112 -8.22 13.43 1.80
C THR A 112 -8.38 12.19 2.68
N ALA A 113 -9.56 11.99 3.27
CA ALA A 113 -9.86 10.84 4.11
C ALA A 113 -9.75 9.50 3.33
N ARG A 114 -10.20 9.45 2.08
CA ARG A 114 -10.01 8.29 1.21
C ARG A 114 -8.55 8.01 0.95
N ARG A 115 -7.77 9.03 0.56
CA ARG A 115 -6.33 8.91 0.31
C ARG A 115 -5.57 8.42 1.55
N LEU A 116 -5.91 8.93 2.74
CA LEU A 116 -5.32 8.46 4.00
C LEU A 116 -5.61 6.98 4.24
N LYS A 117 -6.84 6.52 4.02
CA LYS A 117 -7.21 5.10 4.16
C LYS A 117 -6.43 4.20 3.19
N GLU A 118 -6.31 4.61 1.93
CA GLU A 118 -5.54 3.89 0.90
C GLU A 118 -4.06 3.76 1.30
N LEU A 119 -3.42 4.85 1.74
CA LEU A 119 -2.03 4.85 2.18
C LEU A 119 -1.80 4.02 3.46
N MET A 120 -2.74 4.02 4.40
CA MET A 120 -2.66 3.19 5.60
C MET A 120 -2.78 1.71 5.27
N GLN A 121 -3.64 1.35 4.32
CA GLN A 121 -3.78 -0.03 3.84
C GLN A 121 -2.50 -0.50 3.15
N SER A 122 -1.91 0.33 2.29
CA SER A 122 -0.63 0.04 1.63
C SER A 122 0.50 -0.18 2.65
N LYS A 123 0.68 0.75 3.61
CA LYS A 123 1.68 0.57 4.68
C LYS A 123 1.45 -0.68 5.55
N LEU A 124 0.20 -1.02 5.81
CA LEU A 124 -0.12 -2.24 6.56
C LEU A 124 0.25 -3.48 5.74
N ALA A 125 -0.03 -3.48 4.44
CA ALA A 125 0.36 -4.56 3.53
C ALA A 125 1.89 -4.74 3.50
N GLU A 126 2.65 -3.65 3.34
CA GLU A 126 4.13 -3.66 3.38
C GLU A 126 4.68 -4.19 4.71
N LYS A 127 4.07 -3.78 5.84
CA LYS A 127 4.50 -4.25 7.16
C LYS A 127 4.20 -5.73 7.39
N ILE A 128 3.03 -6.22 6.96
CA ILE A 128 2.69 -7.64 6.98
C ILE A 128 3.65 -8.42 6.10
N GLU A 129 3.97 -7.89 4.93
CA GLU A 129 4.94 -8.42 4.00
C GLU A 129 6.31 -8.59 4.65
N THR A 130 6.84 -7.53 5.30
CA THR A 130 8.14 -7.56 5.98
C THR A 130 8.17 -8.64 7.09
N ILE A 131 7.13 -8.71 7.90
CA ILE A 131 7.02 -9.73 8.97
C ILE A 131 6.99 -11.16 8.40
N LEU A 132 6.27 -11.37 7.29
CA LEU A 132 6.21 -12.67 6.62
C LEU A 132 7.56 -13.07 5.99
N ILE A 133 8.35 -12.09 5.54
CA ILE A 133 9.69 -12.30 4.98
C ILE A 133 10.68 -12.68 6.08
N GLU A 134 10.68 -11.98 7.21
CA GLU A 134 11.62 -12.24 8.33
C GLU A 134 11.42 -13.66 8.90
N HIS A 135 10.18 -14.16 8.91
CA HIS A 135 9.86 -15.52 9.37
C HIS A 135 9.92 -16.59 8.28
N GLY A 136 10.11 -16.20 7.01
CA GLY A 136 10.03 -17.09 5.84
C GLY A 136 11.38 -17.51 5.21
N LYS A 137 12.52 -17.05 5.72
CA LYS A 137 13.84 -17.26 5.10
C LYS A 137 14.27 -18.73 4.92
N GLU A 138 13.63 -19.69 5.57
CA GLU A 138 13.97 -21.11 5.43
C GLU A 138 12.96 -21.98 4.68
N ALA A 139 11.75 -21.46 4.37
CA ALA A 139 10.67 -22.29 3.79
C ALA A 139 9.89 -21.67 2.62
N GLY A 140 10.31 -20.52 2.09
CA GLY A 140 9.52 -19.72 1.14
C GLY A 140 8.32 -19.03 1.81
N ILE A 141 7.69 -18.09 1.11
CA ILE A 141 6.52 -17.35 1.64
C ILE A 141 5.36 -18.34 1.87
N LYS A 142 4.92 -18.48 3.12
CA LYS A 142 3.79 -19.34 3.49
C LYS A 142 2.43 -18.70 3.16
N ARG A 143 2.33 -17.37 3.14
CA ARG A 143 1.10 -16.63 2.84
C ARG A 143 1.43 -15.34 2.09
N ILE A 144 0.73 -15.09 1.00
CA ILE A 144 0.94 -13.96 0.12
C ILE A 144 -0.16 -12.93 0.37
N PRO A 145 0.19 -11.70 0.80
CA PRO A 145 -0.79 -10.63 0.96
C PRO A 145 -1.29 -10.15 -0.40
N VAL A 146 -2.60 -10.10 -0.52
CA VAL A 146 -3.29 -9.62 -1.73
C VAL A 146 -4.45 -8.73 -1.34
N GLU A 147 -4.84 -7.83 -2.23
CA GLU A 147 -5.92 -6.88 -2.01
C GLU A 147 -7.07 -7.10 -3.00
N LYS A 148 -8.29 -6.96 -2.50
CA LYS A 148 -9.50 -6.87 -3.31
C LYS A 148 -10.54 -6.02 -2.57
N ASN A 149 -11.08 -5.01 -3.25
CA ASN A 149 -12.11 -4.10 -2.71
C ASN A 149 -11.70 -3.44 -1.37
N GLY A 150 -10.44 -3.02 -1.25
CA GLY A 150 -9.91 -2.37 -0.04
C GLY A 150 -9.72 -3.31 1.16
N ARG A 151 -9.75 -4.63 0.96
CA ARG A 151 -9.49 -5.64 2.00
C ARG A 151 -8.26 -6.45 1.67
N ILE A 152 -7.37 -6.60 2.65
CA ILE A 152 -6.19 -7.45 2.53
C ILE A 152 -6.57 -8.87 2.92
N LYS A 153 -6.28 -9.82 2.03
CA LYS A 153 -6.39 -11.27 2.27
C LYS A 153 -5.00 -11.88 2.20
N LEU A 154 -4.73 -12.87 3.03
CA LEU A 154 -3.51 -13.66 2.99
C LEU A 154 -3.81 -14.99 2.28
N LEU A 155 -3.31 -15.15 1.05
CA LEU A 155 -3.48 -16.37 0.27
C LEU A 155 -2.37 -17.36 0.56
N GLU A 156 -2.72 -18.64 0.66
CA GLU A 156 -1.73 -19.71 0.63
C GLU A 156 -1.28 -19.96 -0.81
N PRO A 157 -0.01 -20.33 -1.06
CA PRO A 157 0.50 -20.62 -2.41
C PRO A 157 -0.37 -21.59 -3.21
N LYS A 158 -0.95 -22.60 -2.55
CA LYS A 158 -1.84 -23.58 -3.18
C LYS A 158 -3.17 -23.00 -3.68
N GLU A 159 -3.59 -21.79 -3.23
CA GLU A 159 -4.80 -21.14 -3.74
C GLU A 159 -4.54 -20.39 -5.06
N ILE A 160 -3.27 -20.18 -5.43
CA ILE A 160 -2.87 -19.31 -6.52
C ILE A 160 -2.55 -20.13 -7.76
N VAL A 161 -3.25 -19.81 -8.84
CA VAL A 161 -3.08 -20.43 -10.18
C VAL A 161 -1.88 -19.80 -10.91
N CYS A 162 -1.81 -18.47 -10.91
CA CYS A 162 -0.70 -17.74 -11.52
C CYS A 162 -0.65 -16.30 -11.02
N PHE A 163 0.52 -15.67 -11.22
CA PHE A 163 0.70 -14.23 -11.12
C PHE A 163 0.96 -13.66 -12.50
N PHE A 164 0.38 -12.49 -12.78
CA PHE A 164 0.63 -11.80 -14.04
C PHE A 164 0.60 -10.29 -13.92
N ALA A 165 1.37 -9.63 -14.79
CA ALA A 165 1.37 -8.18 -14.89
C ALA A 165 0.17 -7.71 -15.72
N ASN A 166 -0.62 -6.78 -15.17
CA ASN A 166 -1.76 -6.18 -15.82
C ASN A 166 -1.86 -4.69 -15.47
N GLN A 167 -1.81 -3.81 -16.46
CA GLN A 167 -1.99 -2.36 -16.31
C GLN A 167 -1.18 -1.71 -15.17
N GLY A 168 0.07 -2.16 -14.98
CA GLY A 168 0.96 -1.62 -13.93
C GLY A 168 0.83 -2.29 -12.56
N TYR A 169 -0.07 -3.24 -12.39
CA TYR A 169 -0.26 -4.03 -11.17
C TYR A 169 0.13 -5.48 -11.40
N ILE A 170 0.47 -6.19 -10.32
CA ILE A 170 0.60 -7.63 -10.35
C ILE A 170 -0.67 -8.25 -9.78
N VAL A 171 -1.25 -9.13 -10.56
CA VAL A 171 -2.48 -9.85 -10.23
C VAL A 171 -2.16 -11.27 -9.82
N ALA A 172 -2.64 -11.68 -8.65
CA ALA A 172 -2.69 -13.08 -8.21
C ALA A 172 -4.05 -13.67 -8.61
N ARG A 173 -4.04 -14.61 -9.55
CA ARG A 173 -5.24 -15.32 -10.00
C ARG A 173 -5.47 -16.56 -9.14
N THR A 174 -6.70 -16.72 -8.66
CA THR A 174 -7.15 -17.89 -7.89
C THR A 174 -8.43 -18.46 -8.51
N GLN A 175 -8.89 -19.61 -8.04
CA GLN A 175 -10.20 -20.12 -8.43
C GLN A 175 -11.36 -19.24 -7.94
N ALA A 176 -11.16 -18.45 -6.86
CA ALA A 176 -12.16 -17.52 -6.32
C ALA A 176 -12.14 -16.14 -7.00
N GLY A 177 -11.23 -15.91 -7.97
CA GLY A 177 -11.10 -14.68 -8.74
C GLY A 177 -9.73 -14.04 -8.60
N ASP A 178 -9.60 -12.83 -9.11
CA ASP A 178 -8.37 -12.07 -9.21
C ASP A 178 -8.21 -11.12 -8.03
N PHE A 179 -6.97 -10.98 -7.55
CA PHE A 179 -6.54 -10.11 -6.44
C PHE A 179 -5.29 -9.35 -6.87
N ILE A 180 -5.07 -8.16 -6.34
CA ILE A 180 -3.86 -7.38 -6.59
C ILE A 180 -2.84 -7.66 -5.49
N THR A 181 -1.57 -7.78 -5.84
CA THR A 181 -0.47 -7.83 -4.87
C THR A 181 0.50 -6.67 -5.12
N ASN A 182 1.14 -6.19 -4.05
CA ASN A 182 2.15 -5.14 -4.12
C ASN A 182 3.54 -5.68 -4.52
N PHE A 183 3.71 -7.00 -4.52
CA PHE A 183 4.95 -7.60 -5.01
C PHE A 183 5.13 -7.40 -6.51
N THR A 184 6.36 -7.13 -6.92
CA THR A 184 6.76 -7.30 -8.32
C THR A 184 6.93 -8.79 -8.65
N LEU A 185 6.87 -9.13 -9.95
CA LEU A 185 7.12 -10.51 -10.34
C LEU A 185 8.53 -10.99 -10.01
N ASN A 186 9.54 -10.11 -9.94
CA ASN A 186 10.89 -10.46 -9.56
C ASN A 186 10.96 -10.81 -8.06
N GLU A 187 10.37 -10.02 -7.22
CA GLU A 187 10.28 -10.30 -5.78
C GLU A 187 9.53 -11.59 -5.47
N LEU A 188 8.45 -11.85 -6.22
CA LEU A 188 7.73 -13.13 -6.10
C LEU A 188 8.62 -14.31 -6.50
N GLU A 189 9.34 -14.24 -7.64
CA GLU A 189 10.23 -15.30 -8.12
C GLU A 189 11.32 -15.65 -7.11
N GLU A 190 11.84 -14.65 -6.37
CA GLU A 190 12.88 -14.86 -5.34
C GLU A 190 12.34 -15.48 -4.05
N ARG A 191 11.06 -15.24 -3.73
CA ARG A 191 10.46 -15.52 -2.41
C ARG A 191 9.53 -16.73 -2.39
N ILE A 192 8.89 -17.05 -3.52
CA ILE A 192 8.01 -18.22 -3.62
C ILE A 192 8.80 -19.50 -3.83
N ASN A 193 8.19 -20.63 -3.46
CA ASN A 193 8.80 -21.94 -3.66
C ASN A 193 8.94 -22.25 -5.16
N GLN A 194 10.18 -22.33 -5.65
CA GLN A 194 10.50 -22.61 -7.05
C GLN A 194 10.14 -24.04 -7.48
N ASN A 195 9.87 -24.95 -6.56
CA ASN A 195 9.37 -26.27 -6.90
C ASN A 195 7.86 -26.26 -7.23
N THR A 196 7.15 -25.23 -6.81
CA THR A 196 5.69 -25.08 -7.04
C THR A 196 5.40 -24.03 -8.10
N PHE A 197 6.23 -22.97 -8.18
CA PHE A 197 6.01 -21.85 -9.10
C PHE A 197 7.15 -21.73 -10.10
N PHE A 198 6.79 -21.40 -11.33
CA PHE A 198 7.74 -21.25 -12.42
C PHE A 198 7.52 -19.94 -13.18
N ARG A 199 8.59 -19.13 -13.32
CA ARG A 199 8.57 -17.93 -14.15
C ARG A 199 8.64 -18.30 -15.62
N CYS A 200 7.50 -18.46 -16.28
CA CYS A 200 7.44 -18.92 -17.67
C CYS A 200 7.60 -17.77 -18.69
N HIS A 201 7.31 -16.52 -18.30
CA HIS A 201 7.37 -15.35 -19.17
C HIS A 201 7.73 -14.09 -18.35
N LYS A 202 8.21 -13.03 -19.04
CA LYS A 202 8.48 -11.72 -18.37
C LYS A 202 7.27 -11.18 -17.60
N SER A 203 6.06 -11.54 -18.01
CA SER A 203 4.80 -11.08 -17.44
C SER A 203 4.03 -12.15 -16.68
N TYR A 204 4.57 -13.39 -16.53
CA TYR A 204 3.83 -14.49 -15.90
C TYR A 204 4.73 -15.36 -15.01
N ILE A 205 4.21 -15.69 -13.82
CA ILE A 205 4.65 -16.80 -12.97
C ILE A 205 3.47 -17.75 -12.82
N VAL A 206 3.65 -19.02 -13.10
CA VAL A 206 2.58 -20.04 -13.03
C VAL A 206 2.82 -21.00 -11.88
N ASN A 207 1.76 -21.48 -11.28
CA ASN A 207 1.82 -22.61 -10.37
C ASN A 207 1.81 -23.91 -11.20
N LEU A 208 2.84 -24.71 -11.06
CA LEU A 208 3.04 -25.96 -11.82
C LEU A 208 1.93 -26.98 -11.56
N ASP A 209 1.37 -27.01 -10.34
CA ASP A 209 0.28 -27.91 -9.96
C ASP A 209 -1.04 -27.58 -10.68
N TYR A 210 -1.16 -26.39 -11.28
CA TYR A 210 -2.34 -25.95 -12.01
C TYR A 210 -2.19 -26.05 -13.54
N ILE A 211 -1.12 -26.61 -14.03
CA ILE A 211 -0.95 -26.87 -15.48
C ILE A 211 -1.79 -28.09 -15.85
N LYS A 212 -2.72 -27.88 -16.77
CA LYS A 212 -3.57 -28.94 -17.33
C LYS A 212 -2.95 -29.59 -18.56
N GLU A 213 -2.43 -28.76 -19.48
CA GLU A 213 -1.87 -29.20 -20.75
C GLU A 213 -0.71 -28.30 -21.15
N ILE A 214 0.25 -28.87 -21.90
CA ILE A 214 1.38 -28.16 -22.51
C ILE A 214 1.28 -28.34 -24.01
N ILE A 215 1.12 -27.26 -24.75
CA ILE A 215 0.96 -27.29 -26.19
C ILE A 215 2.25 -26.78 -26.83
N PRO A 216 2.91 -27.57 -27.70
CA PRO A 216 4.01 -27.05 -28.52
C PRO A 216 3.52 -25.83 -29.34
N TRP A 217 4.31 -24.76 -29.33
CA TRP A 217 4.01 -23.52 -30.04
C TRP A 217 5.13 -23.19 -31.02
N THR A 218 4.99 -22.12 -31.76
CA THR A 218 5.95 -21.72 -32.79
C THR A 218 7.39 -21.55 -32.26
N TYR A 219 8.40 -21.94 -33.04
CA TYR A 219 9.84 -21.72 -32.79
C TYR A 219 10.38 -22.31 -31.47
N SER A 220 10.05 -23.56 -31.14
CA SER A 220 10.51 -24.23 -29.92
C SER A 220 10.08 -23.55 -28.61
N SER A 221 8.91 -22.98 -28.59
CA SER A 221 8.26 -22.47 -27.38
C SER A 221 7.04 -23.31 -27.04
N TYR A 222 6.53 -23.13 -25.81
CA TYR A 222 5.32 -23.80 -25.35
C TYR A 222 4.23 -22.76 -25.01
N LYS A 223 3.00 -23.23 -25.02
CA LYS A 223 1.85 -22.55 -24.40
C LYS A 223 1.29 -23.48 -23.32
N LEU A 224 1.05 -22.95 -22.14
CA LEU A 224 0.46 -23.67 -21.03
C LEU A 224 -1.07 -23.44 -21.03
N ILE A 225 -1.81 -24.51 -20.87
CA ILE A 225 -3.25 -24.45 -20.56
C ILE A 225 -3.40 -24.76 -19.09
N MET A 226 -3.94 -23.81 -18.34
CA MET A 226 -4.17 -23.95 -16.91
C MET A 226 -5.53 -24.64 -16.65
N TYR A 227 -5.75 -25.19 -15.45
CA TYR A 227 -7.03 -25.83 -15.10
C TYR A 227 -8.26 -24.90 -15.20
N ASN A 228 -8.06 -23.57 -15.11
CA ASN A 228 -9.09 -22.57 -15.35
C ASN A 228 -9.26 -22.21 -16.84
N ASN A 229 -8.61 -22.95 -17.75
CA ASN A 229 -8.53 -22.76 -19.19
C ASN A 229 -7.82 -21.48 -19.66
N ASP A 230 -7.06 -20.80 -18.78
CA ASP A 230 -6.18 -19.71 -19.21
C ASP A 230 -5.06 -20.25 -20.11
N GLU A 231 -4.78 -19.52 -21.18
CA GLU A 231 -3.68 -19.80 -22.10
C GLU A 231 -2.48 -18.88 -21.76
N ILE A 232 -1.38 -19.45 -21.26
CA ILE A 232 -0.21 -18.67 -20.82
C ILE A 232 0.99 -19.00 -21.73
N PRO A 233 1.60 -17.97 -22.37
CA PRO A 233 2.76 -18.17 -23.23
C PRO A 233 4.01 -18.45 -22.40
N VAL A 234 4.87 -19.36 -22.87
CA VAL A 234 6.20 -19.61 -22.32
C VAL A 234 7.23 -18.99 -23.27
N SER A 235 8.18 -18.21 -22.71
CA SER A 235 9.25 -17.64 -23.53
C SER A 235 10.18 -18.75 -24.03
N ARG A 236 10.87 -18.54 -25.18
CA ARG A 236 11.79 -19.54 -25.76
C ARG A 236 12.86 -20.01 -24.78
N GLN A 237 13.45 -19.07 -24.04
CA GLN A 237 14.48 -19.38 -23.05
C GLN A 237 13.90 -20.27 -21.93
N LYS A 238 12.73 -19.93 -21.42
CA LYS A 238 12.07 -20.67 -20.33
C LYS A 238 11.43 -21.99 -20.79
N SER A 239 11.21 -22.18 -22.08
CA SER A 239 10.72 -23.46 -22.62
C SER A 239 11.71 -24.61 -22.44
N LYS A 240 13.03 -24.34 -22.59
CA LYS A 240 14.05 -25.34 -22.33
C LYS A 240 14.12 -25.75 -20.85
N GLU A 241 14.04 -24.75 -19.97
CA GLU A 241 14.04 -24.93 -18.52
C GLU A 241 12.80 -25.72 -18.05
N LEU A 242 11.63 -25.36 -18.58
CA LEU A 242 10.37 -26.06 -18.29
C LEU A 242 10.42 -27.52 -18.76
N GLY A 243 10.97 -27.79 -19.97
CA GLY A 243 11.16 -29.15 -20.49
C GLY A 243 12.01 -29.99 -19.54
N THR A 244 13.10 -29.44 -18.99
CA THR A 244 13.94 -30.15 -18.02
C THR A 244 13.18 -30.42 -16.70
N ILE A 245 12.38 -29.47 -16.20
CA ILE A 245 11.62 -29.63 -14.95
C ILE A 245 10.56 -30.72 -15.10
N LEU A 246 9.91 -30.79 -16.25
CA LEU A 246 8.80 -31.71 -16.50
C LEU A 246 9.17 -33.02 -17.22
N GLY A 247 10.45 -33.17 -17.56
CA GLY A 247 10.96 -34.38 -18.23
C GLY A 247 10.50 -34.54 -19.69
N LEU A 248 10.32 -33.40 -20.41
CA LEU A 248 9.88 -33.35 -21.81
C LEU A 248 11.06 -33.37 -22.81
#